data_51a3d6873f275bddb2f8a3c65522a4c3
#
_entry.id   51a3d6873f275bddb2f8a3c65522a4c3
#
_cell.length_a   1.000
_cell.length_b   1.000
_cell.length_c   1.000
_cell.angle_alpha   90.00
_cell.angle_beta   90.00
_cell.angle_gamma   90.00
#
_symmetry.space_group_name_H-M   'P 1'
#
loop_
_entity.id
_entity.type
_entity.pdbx_description
1 polymer ?
#
loop_
_entity_poly.entity_id
_entity_poly.type
_entity_poly.pdbx_seq_one_letter_code
_entity_poly.pdbx_strand_id
1 'polypeptide(L)'
;MASELPLTPGTSGFEAERACEQSLTVRGLACERDGRVLFEGLELTLAAGCAVQVEGANGAGKSTLIRTLIGSTSDFTGTISWRGQPFPRGLAALRSSLLYIGHCAGIRRGLTPLENLAWYGARREDALQALDEVGLYGFEDVLCQQLSAGQNRRVALARLYLPVAAPLWILDEPLAALDVAGVASLETRMNRHLQRGGSVLLTSHQPVNIAPLQRVSLADFQPRMTVEEAYRAG
;
A
#
# COMPACT_ATOMS: atom_id res chain seq x y z
N MET A 1 56.73 -15.17 -9.99
CA MET A 1 56.05 -13.99 -10.57
C MET A 1 54.57 -14.26 -10.44
N ALA A 2 53.94 -13.73 -9.40
CA ALA A 2 52.53 -13.85 -9.15
C ALA A 2 51.83 -12.65 -9.82
N SER A 3 50.89 -12.95 -10.70
CA SER A 3 50.06 -11.97 -11.41
C SER A 3 48.89 -11.62 -10.53
N GLU A 4 48.84 -10.42 -9.99
CA GLU A 4 47.66 -9.85 -9.31
C GLU A 4 46.63 -9.46 -10.36
N LEU A 5 45.42 -10.03 -10.21
CA LEU A 5 44.22 -9.60 -10.92
C LEU A 5 43.68 -8.33 -10.24
N PRO A 6 43.25 -7.30 -10.97
CA PRO A 6 42.67 -6.10 -10.38
C PRO A 6 41.26 -6.38 -9.87
N LEU A 7 41.02 -6.01 -8.61
CA LEU A 7 39.71 -5.95 -7.98
C LEU A 7 38.86 -4.89 -8.70
N THR A 8 37.76 -5.29 -9.30
CA THR A 8 36.71 -4.41 -9.82
C THR A 8 36.00 -3.67 -8.68
N PRO A 9 35.92 -2.34 -8.72
CA PRO A 9 35.15 -1.60 -7.68
C PRO A 9 33.66 -1.80 -7.83
N GLY A 10 33.06 -2.08 -6.69
CA GLY A 10 31.72 -2.49 -6.43
C GLY A 10 30.57 -1.75 -7.12
N THR A 11 29.72 -2.55 -7.70
CA THR A 11 28.36 -2.24 -8.19
C THR A 11 27.36 -1.92 -7.05
N SER A 12 27.75 -2.10 -5.78
CA SER A 12 26.82 -1.99 -4.63
C SER A 12 26.38 -0.55 -4.27
N GLY A 13 27.18 0.46 -4.61
CA GLY A 13 26.85 1.86 -4.30
C GLY A 13 25.75 2.43 -5.20
N PHE A 14 25.79 2.14 -6.49
CA PHE A 14 24.81 2.63 -7.46
C PHE A 14 23.43 1.95 -7.33
N GLU A 15 23.38 0.69 -6.91
CA GLU A 15 22.13 -0.01 -6.65
C GLU A 15 21.47 0.46 -5.35
N ALA A 16 22.25 0.74 -4.32
CA ALA A 16 21.77 1.30 -3.06
C ALA A 16 21.27 2.75 -3.21
N GLU A 17 21.92 3.58 -4.01
CA GLU A 17 21.45 4.94 -4.33
C GLU A 17 20.14 4.90 -5.15
N ARG A 18 20.03 4.04 -6.17
CA ARG A 18 18.79 3.85 -6.94
C ARG A 18 17.64 3.31 -6.09
N ALA A 19 17.92 2.42 -5.15
CA ALA A 19 16.92 1.91 -4.21
C ALA A 19 16.42 3.02 -3.26
N CYS A 20 17.29 3.96 -2.86
CA CYS A 20 16.93 5.11 -2.04
C CYS A 20 16.08 6.14 -2.82
N GLU A 21 16.35 6.31 -4.13
CA GLU A 21 15.63 7.26 -5.00
C GLU A 21 14.15 6.91 -5.24
N GLN A 22 13.70 5.70 -4.93
CA GLN A 22 12.29 5.26 -5.13
C GLN A 22 11.71 4.63 -3.86
N SER A 23 12.11 5.06 -2.68
CA SER A 23 11.65 4.46 -1.43
C SER A 23 10.74 5.38 -0.62
N LEU A 24 9.76 4.77 0.05
CA LEU A 24 9.05 5.35 1.17
C LEU A 24 9.77 4.94 2.45
N THR A 25 10.26 5.92 3.21
CA THR A 25 10.95 5.67 4.49
C THR A 25 10.19 6.30 5.64
N VAL A 26 10.10 5.58 6.73
CA VAL A 26 9.47 6.00 7.99
C VAL A 26 10.47 5.78 9.10
N ARG A 27 10.70 6.79 9.96
CA ARG A 27 11.64 6.74 11.06
C ARG A 27 11.04 7.29 12.32
N GLY A 28 11.06 6.49 13.39
CA GLY A 28 10.60 6.86 14.70
C GLY A 28 9.14 7.30 14.73
N LEU A 29 8.29 6.75 13.83
CA LEU A 29 6.92 7.21 13.72
C LEU A 29 6.10 6.77 14.92
N ALA A 30 5.42 7.75 15.55
CA ALA A 30 4.39 7.49 16.54
C ALA A 30 3.09 8.16 16.14
N CYS A 31 1.98 7.46 16.36
CA CYS A 31 0.64 7.94 16.09
C CYS A 31 -0.24 7.78 17.33
N GLU A 32 -1.00 8.84 17.60
CA GLU A 32 -2.00 8.87 18.66
C GLU A 32 -3.39 9.03 18.04
N ARG A 33 -4.38 8.49 18.71
CA ARG A 33 -5.78 8.70 18.37
C ARG A 33 -6.65 8.69 19.62
N ASP A 34 -7.49 9.71 19.75
CA ASP A 34 -8.43 9.87 20.86
C ASP A 34 -7.74 9.79 22.24
N GLY A 35 -6.54 10.40 22.38
CA GLY A 35 -5.74 10.40 23.61
C GLY A 35 -5.01 9.08 23.88
N ARG A 36 -5.01 8.11 22.94
CA ARG A 36 -4.33 6.83 23.05
C ARG A 36 -3.23 6.70 22.01
N VAL A 37 -1.99 6.45 22.44
CA VAL A 37 -0.90 6.08 21.54
C VAL A 37 -1.19 4.70 20.95
N LEU A 38 -1.23 4.60 19.63
CA LEU A 38 -1.49 3.35 18.91
C LEU A 38 -0.21 2.56 18.69
N PHE A 39 0.86 3.26 18.32
CA PHE A 39 2.21 2.71 18.16
C PHE A 39 3.23 3.85 18.23
N GLU A 40 4.46 3.51 18.60
CA GLU A 40 5.58 4.44 18.73
C GLU A 40 6.89 3.81 18.24
N GLY A 41 7.79 4.65 17.70
CA GLY A 41 9.10 4.20 17.23
C GLY A 41 9.07 3.32 16.00
N LEU A 42 8.00 3.40 15.19
CA LEU A 42 7.89 2.58 13.98
C LEU A 42 8.96 2.94 12.96
N GLU A 43 9.68 1.91 12.52
CA GLU A 43 10.67 1.97 11.45
C GLU A 43 10.17 1.15 10.25
N LEU A 44 10.16 1.73 9.06
CA LEU A 44 9.75 1.06 7.84
C LEU A 44 10.49 1.64 6.64
N THR A 45 10.95 0.76 5.75
CA THR A 45 11.48 1.14 4.44
C THR A 45 10.83 0.29 3.37
N LEU A 46 10.19 0.92 2.41
CA LEU A 46 9.59 0.28 1.24
C LEU A 46 10.36 0.72 0.00
N ALA A 47 11.22 -0.16 -0.48
CA ALA A 47 12.05 0.07 -1.68
C ALA A 47 11.29 -0.28 -2.97
N ALA A 48 11.83 0.16 -4.11
CA ALA A 48 11.37 -0.25 -5.44
C ALA A 48 11.47 -1.77 -5.62
N GLY A 49 10.48 -2.37 -6.24
CA GLY A 49 10.41 -3.82 -6.46
C GLY A 49 10.05 -4.63 -5.20
N CYS A 50 9.76 -3.99 -4.07
CA CYS A 50 9.47 -4.66 -2.80
C CYS A 50 8.04 -4.43 -2.33
N ALA A 51 7.55 -5.34 -1.50
CA ALA A 51 6.30 -5.20 -0.80
C ALA A 51 6.51 -5.18 0.73
N VAL A 52 5.64 -4.45 1.42
CA VAL A 52 5.52 -4.45 2.88
C VAL A 52 4.09 -4.79 3.26
N GLN A 53 3.92 -5.85 4.05
CA GLN A 53 2.66 -6.18 4.70
C GLN A 53 2.68 -5.66 6.13
N VAL A 54 1.72 -4.80 6.46
CA VAL A 54 1.51 -4.32 7.84
C VAL A 54 0.49 -5.22 8.52
N GLU A 55 0.93 -5.86 9.59
CA GLU A 55 0.14 -6.78 10.40
C GLU A 55 -0.24 -6.16 11.74
N GLY A 56 -1.31 -6.64 12.35
CA GLY A 56 -1.77 -6.21 13.67
C GLY A 56 -3.24 -6.50 13.88
N ALA A 57 -3.65 -6.58 15.15
CA ALA A 57 -5.03 -6.79 15.55
C ALA A 57 -5.95 -5.64 15.05
N ASN A 58 -7.27 -5.85 15.13
CA ASN A 58 -8.22 -4.78 14.90
C ASN A 58 -8.00 -3.67 15.95
N GLY A 59 -7.97 -2.42 15.51
CA GLY A 59 -7.66 -1.29 16.39
C GLY A 59 -6.17 -1.02 16.64
N ALA A 60 -5.24 -1.86 16.14
CA ALA A 60 -3.80 -1.65 16.31
C ALA A 60 -3.22 -0.42 15.58
N GLY A 61 -4.03 0.27 14.77
CA GLY A 61 -3.58 1.48 14.08
C GLY A 61 -3.22 1.30 12.61
N LYS A 62 -3.48 0.14 11.98
CA LYS A 62 -3.17 -0.11 10.55
C LYS A 62 -3.72 0.97 9.62
N SER A 63 -5.01 1.28 9.72
CA SER A 63 -5.63 2.33 8.89
C SER A 63 -5.17 3.73 9.29
N THR A 64 -4.78 3.97 10.54
CA THR A 64 -4.15 5.22 10.98
C THR A 64 -2.78 5.37 10.33
N LEU A 65 -1.94 4.34 10.36
CA LEU A 65 -0.66 4.32 9.65
C LEU A 65 -0.84 4.65 8.16
N ILE A 66 -1.75 3.97 7.47
CA ILE A 66 -2.02 4.25 6.06
C ILE A 66 -2.44 5.72 5.86
N ARG A 67 -3.37 6.25 6.65
CA ARG A 67 -3.79 7.66 6.55
C ARG A 67 -2.64 8.63 6.76
N THR A 68 -1.74 8.33 7.68
CA THR A 68 -0.53 9.12 7.94
C THR A 68 0.41 9.06 6.72
N LEU A 69 0.66 7.87 6.16
CA LEU A 69 1.53 7.68 5.01
C LEU A 69 1.02 8.38 3.74
N ILE A 70 -0.29 8.43 3.51
CA ILE A 70 -0.87 9.17 2.36
C ILE A 70 -1.08 10.67 2.65
N GLY A 71 -0.70 11.13 3.86
CA GLY A 71 -0.80 12.51 4.29
C GLY A 71 -2.25 12.98 4.52
N SER A 72 -3.15 12.07 4.94
CA SER A 72 -4.54 12.41 5.30
C SER A 72 -4.65 12.89 6.74
N THR A 73 -3.61 12.73 7.55
CA THR A 73 -3.48 13.31 8.90
C THR A 73 -2.06 13.82 9.09
N SER A 74 -1.93 14.83 9.94
CA SER A 74 -0.66 15.40 10.41
C SER A 74 -0.37 15.05 11.87
N ASP A 75 -1.26 14.30 12.53
CA ASP A 75 -1.16 13.97 13.96
C ASP A 75 -0.23 12.77 14.14
N PHE A 76 1.07 13.03 14.01
CA PHE A 76 2.14 12.06 14.22
C PHE A 76 3.43 12.74 14.63
N THR A 77 4.32 11.98 15.26
CA THR A 77 5.72 12.36 15.48
C THR A 77 6.63 11.43 14.68
N GLY A 78 7.89 11.81 14.50
CA GLY A 78 8.82 11.07 13.64
C GLY A 78 8.94 11.67 12.25
N THR A 79 9.51 10.92 11.32
CA THR A 79 9.79 11.39 9.96
C THR A 79 9.27 10.42 8.92
N ILE A 80 8.55 10.93 7.93
CA ILE A 80 8.15 10.21 6.72
C ILE A 80 8.83 10.89 5.54
N SER A 81 9.46 10.12 4.66
CA SER A 81 10.13 10.63 3.47
C SER A 81 9.74 9.83 2.24
N TRP A 82 9.52 10.53 1.14
CA TRP A 82 9.36 9.94 -0.18
C TRP A 82 10.51 10.35 -1.08
N ARG A 83 11.23 9.37 -1.65
CA ARG A 83 12.41 9.62 -2.51
C ARG A 83 13.43 10.57 -1.84
N GLY A 84 13.71 10.34 -0.56
CA GLY A 84 14.62 11.16 0.24
C GLY A 84 14.07 12.53 0.65
N GLN A 85 12.88 12.93 0.20
CA GLN A 85 12.26 14.20 0.57
C GLN A 85 11.30 14.01 1.76
N PRO A 86 11.57 14.62 2.92
CA PRO A 86 10.70 14.50 4.09
C PRO A 86 9.38 15.25 3.88
N PHE A 87 8.32 14.77 4.57
CA PHE A 87 7.06 15.50 4.65
C PHE A 87 7.26 16.83 5.43
N PRO A 88 6.54 17.88 5.07
CA PRO A 88 5.50 17.96 4.02
C PRO A 88 6.02 18.12 2.58
N ARG A 89 7.33 18.39 2.37
CA ARG A 89 7.88 18.66 1.03
C ARG A 89 7.71 17.48 0.06
N GLY A 90 7.93 16.25 0.52
CA GLY A 90 7.80 15.04 -0.29
C GLY A 90 6.35 14.60 -0.56
N LEU A 91 5.37 15.16 0.14
CA LEU A 91 3.98 14.69 0.11
C LEU A 91 3.30 14.87 -1.26
N ALA A 92 3.54 15.99 -1.95
CA ALA A 92 2.96 16.25 -3.27
C ALA A 92 3.48 15.24 -4.30
N ALA A 93 4.78 14.95 -4.29
CA ALA A 93 5.41 13.96 -5.16
C ALA A 93 4.94 12.54 -4.84
N LEU A 94 4.75 12.21 -3.56
CA LEU A 94 4.17 10.92 -3.16
C LEU A 94 2.75 10.78 -3.72
N ARG A 95 1.88 11.77 -3.53
CA ARG A 95 0.49 11.72 -3.99
C ARG A 95 0.36 11.58 -5.51
N SER A 96 1.24 12.19 -6.28
CA SER A 96 1.28 12.01 -7.75
C SER A 96 1.79 10.64 -8.18
N SER A 97 2.47 9.92 -7.29
CA SER A 97 3.06 8.59 -7.53
C SER A 97 2.24 7.46 -6.91
N LEU A 98 1.14 7.77 -6.23
CA LEU A 98 0.39 6.85 -5.39
C LEU A 98 -0.91 6.38 -6.04
N LEU A 99 -1.14 5.07 -6.05
CA LEU A 99 -2.48 4.50 -6.18
C LEU A 99 -2.89 3.97 -4.81
N TYR A 100 -3.92 4.59 -4.24
CA TYR A 100 -4.48 4.19 -2.95
C TYR A 100 -5.84 3.53 -3.12
N ILE A 101 -6.02 2.36 -2.49
CA ILE A 101 -7.30 1.67 -2.34
C ILE A 101 -7.51 1.42 -0.84
N GLY A 102 -8.43 2.19 -0.25
CA GLY A 102 -8.77 2.10 1.17
C GLY A 102 -9.71 0.94 1.49
N HIS A 103 -9.99 0.79 2.79
CA HIS A 103 -10.99 -0.16 3.27
C HIS A 103 -12.38 0.12 2.64
N CYS A 104 -12.81 1.37 2.59
CA CYS A 104 -13.93 1.75 1.74
C CYS A 104 -13.46 1.78 0.29
N ALA A 105 -14.19 1.12 -0.60
CA ALA A 105 -13.81 0.94 -1.99
C ALA A 105 -13.58 2.25 -2.78
N GLY A 106 -14.06 3.39 -2.27
CA GLY A 106 -13.95 4.68 -2.95
C GLY A 106 -14.77 4.74 -4.24
N ILE A 107 -15.80 3.91 -4.34
CA ILE A 107 -16.69 3.78 -5.50
C ILE A 107 -17.87 4.72 -5.36
N ARG A 108 -18.20 5.43 -6.43
CA ARG A 108 -19.41 6.23 -6.54
C ARG A 108 -20.57 5.34 -6.89
N ARG A 109 -21.45 5.06 -5.95
CA ARG A 109 -22.53 4.08 -6.07
C ARG A 109 -23.59 4.45 -7.13
N GLY A 110 -23.73 5.74 -7.43
CA GLY A 110 -24.61 6.24 -8.48
C GLY A 110 -24.04 6.18 -9.90
N LEU A 111 -22.80 5.71 -10.06
CA LEU A 111 -22.13 5.51 -11.34
C LEU A 111 -22.00 4.02 -11.64
N THR A 112 -21.80 3.69 -12.90
CA THR A 112 -21.47 2.33 -13.37
C THR A 112 -19.98 2.04 -13.09
N PRO A 113 -19.52 0.77 -13.13
CA PRO A 113 -18.11 0.41 -13.09
C PRO A 113 -17.27 1.18 -14.13
N LEU A 114 -17.77 1.25 -15.36
CA LEU A 114 -17.09 1.94 -16.44
C LEU A 114 -16.91 3.44 -16.15
N GLU A 115 -17.98 4.12 -15.69
CA GLU A 115 -17.93 5.52 -15.30
C GLU A 115 -17.03 5.77 -14.09
N ASN A 116 -17.00 4.85 -13.12
CA ASN A 116 -16.09 4.92 -12.00
C ASN A 116 -14.62 4.86 -12.45
N LEU A 117 -14.27 3.99 -13.40
CA LEU A 117 -12.90 3.90 -13.91
C LEU A 117 -12.57 5.12 -14.79
N ALA A 118 -13.51 5.61 -15.58
CA ALA A 118 -13.35 6.84 -16.37
C ALA A 118 -13.07 8.05 -15.47
N TRP A 119 -13.65 8.12 -14.27
CA TRP A 119 -13.35 9.17 -13.28
C TRP A 119 -11.86 9.22 -12.90
N TYR A 120 -11.16 8.08 -12.94
CA TYR A 120 -9.71 7.97 -12.72
C TYR A 120 -8.89 8.15 -14.00
N GLY A 121 -9.50 8.65 -15.09
CA GLY A 121 -8.82 8.94 -16.35
C GLY A 121 -8.64 7.71 -17.26
N ALA A 122 -9.32 6.59 -16.99
CA ALA A 122 -9.25 5.43 -17.84
C ALA A 122 -9.97 5.70 -19.19
N ARG A 123 -9.35 5.28 -20.31
CA ARG A 123 -10.06 5.19 -21.57
C ARG A 123 -11.03 4.01 -21.54
N ARG A 124 -12.10 4.06 -22.34
CA ARG A 124 -13.14 3.03 -22.34
C ARG A 124 -12.57 1.62 -22.57
N GLU A 125 -11.67 1.47 -23.49
CA GLU A 125 -11.04 0.17 -23.81
C GLU A 125 -10.23 -0.39 -22.64
N ASP A 126 -9.40 0.46 -22.00
CA ASP A 126 -8.59 0.09 -20.83
C ASP A 126 -9.49 -0.28 -19.63
N ALA A 127 -10.61 0.46 -19.46
CA ALA A 127 -11.57 0.20 -18.41
C ALA A 127 -12.31 -1.13 -18.61
N LEU A 128 -12.74 -1.44 -19.82
CA LEU A 128 -13.39 -2.71 -20.17
C LEU A 128 -12.44 -3.88 -19.89
N GLN A 129 -11.18 -3.80 -20.32
CA GLN A 129 -10.18 -4.82 -20.06
C GLN A 129 -9.92 -4.98 -18.55
N ALA A 130 -9.80 -3.86 -17.81
CA ALA A 130 -9.58 -3.91 -16.37
C ALA A 130 -10.75 -4.52 -15.61
N LEU A 131 -11.99 -4.32 -16.07
CA LEU A 131 -13.19 -4.93 -15.49
C LEU A 131 -13.25 -6.45 -15.77
N ASP A 132 -12.88 -6.87 -16.96
CA ASP A 132 -12.77 -8.29 -17.31
C ASP A 132 -11.72 -9.00 -16.44
N GLU A 133 -10.54 -8.41 -16.26
CA GLU A 133 -9.46 -8.94 -15.41
C GLU A 133 -9.87 -9.16 -13.94
N VAL A 134 -10.87 -8.43 -13.44
CA VAL A 134 -11.41 -8.61 -12.09
C VAL A 134 -12.71 -9.41 -12.05
N GLY A 135 -13.11 -10.03 -13.18
CA GLY A 135 -14.30 -10.86 -13.29
C GLY A 135 -15.61 -10.06 -13.20
N LEU A 136 -15.65 -8.88 -13.81
CA LEU A 136 -16.84 -8.03 -13.91
C LEU A 136 -17.31 -7.87 -15.36
N TYR A 137 -16.96 -8.81 -16.25
CA TYR A 137 -17.51 -8.87 -17.60
C TYR A 137 -19.06 -8.96 -17.56
N GLY A 138 -19.74 -8.12 -18.30
CA GLY A 138 -21.20 -8.03 -18.35
C GLY A 138 -21.82 -7.15 -17.24
N PHE A 139 -21.02 -6.55 -16.35
CA PHE A 139 -21.48 -5.62 -15.31
C PHE A 139 -21.07 -4.16 -15.56
N GLU A 140 -20.45 -3.87 -16.70
CA GLU A 140 -19.81 -2.60 -17.02
C GLU A 140 -20.77 -1.40 -16.91
N ASP A 141 -22.01 -1.61 -17.32
CA ASP A 141 -23.05 -0.58 -17.39
C ASP A 141 -24.12 -0.74 -16.27
N VAL A 142 -23.91 -1.66 -15.30
CA VAL A 142 -24.79 -1.82 -14.13
C VAL A 142 -24.41 -0.79 -13.07
N LEU A 143 -25.39 -0.07 -12.51
CA LEU A 143 -25.12 0.89 -11.43
C LEU A 143 -24.46 0.21 -10.22
N CYS A 144 -23.39 0.79 -9.69
CA CYS A 144 -22.64 0.22 -8.57
C CYS A 144 -23.48 0.04 -7.28
N GLN A 145 -24.58 0.79 -7.12
CA GLN A 145 -25.52 0.57 -6.02
C GLN A 145 -26.28 -0.77 -6.12
N GLN A 146 -26.36 -1.37 -7.31
CA GLN A 146 -27.01 -2.67 -7.56
C GLN A 146 -26.01 -3.83 -7.43
N LEU A 147 -24.72 -3.54 -7.36
CA LEU A 147 -23.67 -4.51 -7.20
C LEU A 147 -23.51 -4.94 -5.74
N SER A 148 -23.13 -6.19 -5.52
CA SER A 148 -22.75 -6.69 -4.21
C SER A 148 -21.51 -5.96 -3.65
N ALA A 149 -21.26 -6.10 -2.34
CA ALA A 149 -20.06 -5.53 -1.71
C ALA A 149 -18.77 -6.07 -2.36
N GLY A 150 -18.70 -7.36 -2.68
CA GLY A 150 -17.57 -7.99 -3.36
C GLY A 150 -17.37 -7.46 -4.78
N GLN A 151 -18.46 -7.29 -5.55
CA GLN A 151 -18.37 -6.70 -6.88
C GLN A 151 -17.91 -5.25 -6.82
N ASN A 152 -18.42 -4.43 -5.90
CA ASN A 152 -17.93 -3.07 -5.69
C ASN A 152 -16.44 -3.05 -5.29
N ARG A 153 -15.98 -4.03 -4.49
CA ARG A 153 -14.56 -4.19 -4.18
C ARG A 153 -13.74 -4.48 -5.43
N ARG A 154 -14.21 -5.36 -6.32
CA ARG A 154 -13.58 -5.67 -7.60
C ARG A 154 -13.53 -4.45 -8.53
N VAL A 155 -14.56 -3.59 -8.57
CA VAL A 155 -14.52 -2.31 -9.31
C VAL A 155 -13.37 -1.42 -8.81
N ALA A 156 -13.18 -1.32 -7.49
CA ALA A 156 -12.04 -0.55 -6.95
C ALA A 156 -10.69 -1.16 -7.34
N LEU A 157 -10.57 -2.49 -7.28
CA LEU A 157 -9.35 -3.23 -7.63
C LEU A 157 -9.04 -3.19 -9.14
N ALA A 158 -10.05 -3.02 -10.00
CA ALA A 158 -9.85 -2.85 -11.44
C ALA A 158 -8.89 -1.69 -11.77
N ARG A 159 -8.81 -0.67 -10.91
CA ARG A 159 -7.84 0.43 -11.03
C ARG A 159 -6.38 -0.03 -11.07
N LEU A 160 -6.06 -1.16 -10.44
CA LEU A 160 -4.71 -1.75 -10.47
C LEU A 160 -4.34 -2.30 -11.84
N TYR A 161 -5.32 -2.55 -12.70
CA TYR A 161 -5.14 -3.10 -14.05
C TYR A 161 -5.10 -2.03 -15.14
N LEU A 162 -5.40 -0.78 -14.79
CA LEU A 162 -5.30 0.34 -15.73
C LEU A 162 -3.83 0.62 -16.09
N PRO A 163 -3.55 1.13 -17.29
CA PRO A 163 -2.21 1.50 -17.75
C PRO A 163 -1.68 2.78 -17.09
N VAL A 164 -2.09 3.07 -15.86
CA VAL A 164 -1.67 4.25 -15.11
C VAL A 164 -0.37 3.94 -14.38
N ALA A 165 0.63 4.77 -14.62
CA ALA A 165 1.94 4.66 -13.96
C ALA A 165 1.88 5.20 -12.52
N ALA A 166 1.42 4.39 -11.58
CA ALA A 166 1.54 4.66 -10.15
C ALA A 166 2.57 3.71 -9.54
N PRO A 167 3.82 4.15 -9.34
CA PRO A 167 4.88 3.26 -8.84
C PRO A 167 4.66 2.77 -7.41
N LEU A 168 3.87 3.48 -6.61
CA LEU A 168 3.53 3.09 -5.24
C LEU A 168 2.06 2.72 -5.13
N TRP A 169 1.79 1.50 -4.67
CA TRP A 169 0.45 1.06 -4.30
C TRP A 169 0.32 0.96 -2.79
N ILE A 170 -0.69 1.59 -2.21
CA ILE A 170 -1.07 1.42 -0.80
C ILE A 170 -2.48 0.84 -0.77
N LEU A 171 -2.60 -0.38 -0.22
CA LEU A 171 -3.81 -1.19 -0.29
C LEU A 171 -4.27 -1.57 1.13
N ASP A 172 -5.44 -1.09 1.53
CA ASP A 172 -6.02 -1.41 2.85
C ASP A 172 -6.97 -2.59 2.74
N GLU A 173 -6.56 -3.75 3.27
CA GLU A 173 -7.29 -5.03 3.22
C GLU A 173 -7.74 -5.41 1.78
N PRO A 174 -6.82 -5.46 0.80
CA PRO A 174 -7.20 -5.66 -0.61
C PRO A 174 -7.83 -7.02 -0.88
N LEU A 175 -7.53 -8.03 -0.07
CA LEU A 175 -8.02 -9.41 -0.23
C LEU A 175 -9.42 -9.62 0.38
N ALA A 176 -9.93 -8.67 1.15
CA ALA A 176 -11.24 -8.77 1.78
C ALA A 176 -12.34 -8.91 0.71
N ALA A 177 -13.27 -9.84 0.95
CA ALA A 177 -14.41 -10.14 0.08
C ALA A 177 -14.06 -10.66 -1.33
N LEU A 178 -12.83 -11.15 -1.54
CA LEU A 178 -12.45 -11.89 -2.74
C LEU A 178 -12.56 -13.40 -2.50
N ASP A 179 -12.93 -14.12 -3.55
CA ASP A 179 -12.81 -15.57 -3.61
C ASP A 179 -11.36 -16.00 -3.90
N VAL A 180 -11.09 -17.30 -3.83
CA VAL A 180 -9.74 -17.86 -4.02
C VAL A 180 -9.14 -17.45 -5.37
N ALA A 181 -9.95 -17.45 -6.44
CA ALA A 181 -9.50 -17.07 -7.78
C ALA A 181 -9.15 -15.58 -7.85
N GLY A 182 -9.96 -14.71 -7.22
CA GLY A 182 -9.72 -13.27 -7.12
C GLY A 182 -8.46 -12.95 -6.32
N VAL A 183 -8.20 -13.68 -5.23
CA VAL A 183 -6.95 -13.55 -4.45
C VAL A 183 -5.74 -13.90 -5.33
N ALA A 184 -5.75 -15.06 -6.01
CA ALA A 184 -4.64 -15.49 -6.87
C ALA A 184 -4.39 -14.51 -8.03
N SER A 185 -5.45 -13.97 -8.65
CA SER A 185 -5.33 -12.94 -9.70
C SER A 185 -4.67 -11.67 -9.16
N LEU A 186 -5.12 -11.18 -7.99
CA LEU A 186 -4.57 -9.98 -7.37
C LEU A 186 -3.10 -10.18 -6.97
N GLU A 187 -2.73 -11.31 -6.39
CA GLU A 187 -1.34 -11.66 -6.07
C GLU A 187 -0.46 -11.67 -7.31
N THR A 188 -0.94 -12.26 -8.40
CA THR A 188 -0.26 -12.26 -9.70
C THR A 188 -0.07 -10.82 -10.20
N ARG A 189 -1.08 -9.99 -10.08
CA ARG A 189 -1.02 -8.57 -10.49
C ARG A 189 -0.02 -7.77 -9.66
N MET A 190 0.00 -7.97 -8.32
CA MET A 190 0.98 -7.36 -7.43
C MET A 190 2.41 -7.81 -7.76
N ASN A 191 2.64 -9.11 -7.95
CA ASN A 191 3.95 -9.64 -8.34
C ASN A 191 4.46 -9.01 -9.66
N ARG A 192 3.60 -8.88 -10.67
CA ARG A 192 3.96 -8.21 -11.93
C ARG A 192 4.30 -6.73 -11.73
N HIS A 193 3.63 -6.05 -10.80
CA HIS A 193 3.94 -4.67 -10.45
C HIS A 193 5.32 -4.55 -9.81
N LEU A 194 5.64 -5.42 -8.84
CA LEU A 194 6.96 -5.48 -8.19
C LEU A 194 8.09 -5.77 -9.19
N GLN A 195 7.90 -6.74 -10.10
CA GLN A 195 8.86 -7.07 -11.16
C GLN A 195 9.17 -5.91 -12.11
N ARG A 196 8.23 -4.97 -12.26
CA ARG A 196 8.41 -3.74 -13.04
C ARG A 196 9.01 -2.58 -12.24
N GLY A 197 9.49 -2.84 -11.02
CA GLY A 197 10.08 -1.84 -10.13
C GLY A 197 9.05 -1.01 -9.34
N GLY A 198 7.78 -1.39 -9.36
CA GLY A 198 6.77 -0.79 -8.47
C GLY A 198 6.93 -1.24 -7.03
N SER A 199 6.22 -0.62 -6.11
CA SER A 199 6.23 -0.95 -4.68
C SER A 199 4.81 -1.12 -4.15
N VAL A 200 4.62 -2.03 -3.20
CA VAL A 200 3.32 -2.31 -2.61
C VAL A 200 3.40 -2.24 -1.09
N LEU A 201 2.59 -1.41 -0.45
CA LEU A 201 2.30 -1.48 0.98
C LEU A 201 0.87 -1.97 1.14
N LEU A 202 0.67 -3.02 1.92
CA LEU A 202 -0.68 -3.53 2.15
C LEU A 202 -0.90 -3.90 3.62
N THR A 203 -2.18 -3.81 4.02
CA THR A 203 -2.65 -4.48 5.24
C THR A 203 -3.40 -5.75 4.84
N SER A 204 -3.26 -6.81 5.60
CA SER A 204 -4.07 -8.02 5.41
C SER A 204 -4.06 -8.87 6.68
N HIS A 205 -5.20 -9.49 6.98
CA HIS A 205 -5.33 -10.54 7.99
C HIS A 205 -5.03 -11.94 7.43
N GLN A 206 -4.94 -12.05 6.10
CA GLN A 206 -4.66 -13.30 5.41
C GLN A 206 -3.21 -13.33 4.94
N PRO A 207 -2.58 -14.50 4.85
CA PRO A 207 -1.30 -14.65 4.18
C PRO A 207 -1.39 -14.17 2.73
N VAL A 208 -0.33 -13.52 2.25
CA VAL A 208 -0.22 -13.01 0.88
C VAL A 208 0.98 -13.67 0.21
N ASN A 209 0.78 -14.22 -1.00
CA ASN A 209 1.83 -14.87 -1.77
C ASN A 209 2.44 -13.92 -2.81
N ILE A 210 3.19 -12.95 -2.32
CA ILE A 210 3.96 -11.99 -3.15
C ILE A 210 5.42 -11.97 -2.69
N ALA A 211 6.35 -11.67 -3.60
CA ALA A 211 7.78 -11.66 -3.31
C ALA A 211 8.51 -10.58 -4.13
N PRO A 212 9.48 -9.88 -3.51
CA PRO A 212 9.89 -9.96 -2.10
C PRO A 212 8.90 -9.27 -1.16
N LEU A 213 8.62 -9.85 0.00
CA LEU A 213 7.69 -9.35 1.01
C LEU A 213 8.37 -9.20 2.37
N GLN A 214 8.36 -8.00 2.92
CA GLN A 214 8.68 -7.72 4.32
C GLN A 214 7.38 -7.66 5.13
N ARG A 215 7.38 -8.21 6.35
CA ARG A 215 6.28 -8.08 7.29
C ARG A 215 6.66 -7.14 8.42
N VAL A 216 5.75 -6.27 8.79
CA VAL A 216 5.89 -5.31 9.89
C VAL A 216 4.69 -5.48 10.80
N SER A 217 4.92 -5.97 12.01
CA SER A 217 3.89 -6.12 13.02
C SER A 217 3.77 -4.85 13.85
N LEU A 218 2.59 -4.22 13.87
CA LEU A 218 2.35 -3.08 14.76
C LEU A 218 2.38 -3.45 16.24
N ALA A 219 2.26 -4.74 16.57
CA ALA A 219 2.40 -5.21 17.95
C ALA A 219 3.81 -4.97 18.52
N ASP A 220 4.84 -4.98 17.66
CA ASP A 220 6.23 -4.75 18.07
C ASP A 220 6.50 -3.27 18.43
N PHE A 221 5.60 -2.38 18.08
CA PHE A 221 5.68 -0.93 18.26
C PHE A 221 4.61 -0.39 19.22
N GLN A 222 3.90 -1.25 19.94
CA GLN A 222 2.94 -0.81 20.95
C GLN A 222 3.66 -0.12 22.10
N PRO A 223 3.08 0.97 22.66
CA PRO A 223 3.63 1.61 23.84
C PRO A 223 3.78 0.57 24.95
N ARG A 224 4.94 0.54 25.57
CA ARG A 224 5.14 -0.29 26.79
C ARG A 224 4.31 0.35 27.88
N MET A 225 3.31 -0.36 28.38
CA MET A 225 2.56 0.07 29.57
C MET A 225 3.56 0.30 30.71
N THR A 226 3.58 1.51 31.26
CA THR A 226 4.33 1.76 32.47
C THR A 226 3.73 0.98 33.63
N VAL A 227 4.53 0.62 34.62
CA VAL A 227 4.08 -0.18 35.81
C VAL A 227 2.91 0.54 36.50
N GLU A 228 2.87 1.89 36.48
CA GLU A 228 1.79 2.70 37.06
C GLU A 228 0.46 2.56 36.30
N GLU A 229 0.50 2.46 34.96
CA GLU A 229 -0.70 2.26 34.12
C GLU A 229 -1.27 0.86 34.28
N ALA A 230 -0.41 -0.15 34.41
CA ALA A 230 -0.82 -1.52 34.73
C ALA A 230 -1.53 -1.63 36.07
N TYR A 231 -1.10 -0.83 37.05
CA TYR A 231 -1.69 -0.84 38.41
C TYR A 231 -3.05 -0.11 38.48
N ARG A 232 -3.32 0.81 37.55
CA ARG A 232 -4.63 1.54 37.47
C ARG A 232 -5.69 0.79 36.65
N ALA A 233 -5.29 -0.23 35.90
CA ALA A 233 -6.17 -1.01 35.02
C ALA A 233 -6.65 -2.34 35.62
N GLY A 234 -6.12 -2.73 36.80
CA GLY A 234 -6.52 -3.94 37.59
C GLY A 234 -7.31 -3.55 38.80
#